data_2e35bdb3072983c9037ad1a72ad93d99
#
_entry.id   2e35bdb3072983c9037ad1a72ad93d99
#
_cell.length_a   1.000
_cell.length_b   1.000
_cell.length_c   1.000
_cell.angle_alpha   90.00
_cell.angle_beta   90.00
_cell.angle_gamma   90.00
#
_symmetry.space_group_name_H-M   'P 1'
#
loop_
_entity.id
_entity.type
_entity.pdbx_description
1 polymer ?
#
loop_
_entity_poly.entity_id
_entity_poly.type
_entity_poly.pdbx_seq_one_letter_code
_entity_poly.pdbx_strand_id
1 'polypeptide(L)'
;LNQWLPHENNVIKNKNMIQFQDIGKVLQFFSLESELEDQDSVYEEIKKGIIFKGTNLWILIFAIIVASVGLNMNSTAVIIGAMLISPLMGPINGMGYSIATYDFELFKKSTKNFAFAIIASLVASATYFALSPVSTANSELLARTSPTIYDVLIALFGGLAGIVAISSKQKGNVIPGVAIATALMPPLCTAGYGLATG
;
A
#
# COMPACT_ATOMS: atom_id res chain seq x y z
N LEU A 1 13.41 27.76 -62.63
CA LEU A 1 12.45 26.68 -62.20
C LEU A 1 12.77 26.08 -60.80
N ASN A 2 13.35 26.81 -59.84
CA ASN A 2 13.69 26.26 -58.53
C ASN A 2 13.46 27.26 -57.35
N GLN A 3 12.30 27.97 -57.40
CA GLN A 3 12.02 28.97 -56.34
C GLN A 3 10.91 28.57 -55.35
N TRP A 4 10.46 27.29 -55.33
CA TRP A 4 9.32 26.84 -54.53
C TRP A 4 9.65 25.82 -53.42
N LEU A 5 10.92 25.38 -53.25
CA LEU A 5 11.29 24.35 -52.28
C LEU A 5 11.69 24.79 -50.87
N PRO A 6 11.96 26.07 -50.52
CA PRO A 6 12.31 26.42 -49.14
C PRO A 6 11.11 26.55 -48.20
N HIS A 7 9.88 26.76 -48.70
CA HIS A 7 8.76 27.07 -47.83
C HIS A 7 8.10 25.84 -47.20
N GLU A 8 8.03 24.72 -47.91
CA GLU A 8 7.44 23.47 -47.39
C GLU A 8 8.29 22.84 -46.27
N ASN A 9 9.61 22.81 -46.42
CA ASN A 9 10.52 22.29 -45.41
C ASN A 9 10.47 23.07 -44.10
N ASN A 10 10.26 24.38 -44.15
CA ASN A 10 10.11 25.22 -42.95
C ASN A 10 8.75 25.00 -42.26
N VAL A 11 7.70 24.74 -42.98
CA VAL A 11 6.37 24.47 -42.41
C VAL A 11 6.33 23.11 -41.74
N ILE A 12 6.95 22.08 -42.33
CA ILE A 12 7.07 20.74 -41.76
C ILE A 12 7.94 20.76 -40.52
N LYS A 13 9.08 21.46 -40.57
CA LYS A 13 9.98 21.61 -39.42
C LYS A 13 9.34 22.37 -38.26
N ASN A 14 8.53 23.39 -38.55
CA ASN A 14 7.81 24.15 -37.54
C ASN A 14 6.66 23.33 -36.92
N LYS A 15 5.95 22.54 -37.74
CA LYS A 15 4.88 21.64 -37.26
C LYS A 15 5.41 20.52 -36.35
N ASN A 16 6.56 19.95 -36.72
CA ASN A 16 7.24 18.94 -35.89
C ASN A 16 7.78 19.54 -34.58
N MET A 17 8.31 20.78 -34.61
CA MET A 17 8.78 21.48 -33.40
C MET A 17 7.65 21.79 -32.43
N ILE A 18 6.48 22.21 -32.92
CA ILE A 18 5.28 22.44 -32.11
C ILE A 18 4.80 21.13 -31.49
N GLN A 19 4.76 20.05 -32.25
CA GLN A 19 4.37 18.73 -31.77
C GLN A 19 5.33 18.18 -30.69
N PHE A 20 6.64 18.38 -30.83
CA PHE A 20 7.63 18.05 -29.81
C PHE A 20 7.52 18.91 -28.55
N GLN A 21 7.20 20.20 -28.68
CA GLN A 21 6.94 21.09 -27.54
C GLN A 21 5.70 20.69 -26.75
N ASP A 22 4.64 20.27 -27.44
CA ASP A 22 3.41 19.81 -26.78
C ASP A 22 3.61 18.48 -26.08
N ILE A 23 4.37 17.55 -26.65
CA ILE A 23 4.77 16.29 -26.00
C ILE A 23 5.64 16.59 -24.77
N GLY A 24 6.58 17.55 -24.88
CA GLY A 24 7.41 17.98 -23.75
C GLY A 24 6.59 18.54 -22.58
N LYS A 25 5.56 19.34 -22.85
CA LYS A 25 4.63 19.87 -21.84
C LYS A 25 3.80 18.75 -21.18
N VAL A 26 3.31 17.80 -21.98
CA VAL A 26 2.59 16.64 -21.45
C VAL A 26 3.49 15.78 -20.58
N LEU A 27 4.73 15.49 -21.00
CA LEU A 27 5.71 14.76 -20.20
C LEU A 27 6.07 15.52 -18.90
N GLN A 28 6.17 16.84 -18.95
CA GLN A 28 6.44 17.67 -17.79
C GLN A 28 5.27 17.66 -16.78
N PHE A 29 4.01 17.51 -17.28
CA PHE A 29 2.83 17.35 -16.41
C PHE A 29 2.85 16.02 -15.64
N PHE A 30 3.46 14.97 -16.19
CA PHE A 30 3.65 13.68 -15.52
C PHE A 30 4.98 13.58 -14.75
N SER A 31 5.81 14.62 -14.77
CA SER A 31 7.07 14.63 -14.03
C SER A 31 6.81 14.77 -12.54
N LEU A 32 7.24 13.78 -11.77
CA LEU A 32 7.18 13.77 -10.30
C LEU A 32 8.32 14.58 -9.67
N GLU A 33 9.35 14.95 -10.43
CA GLU A 33 10.62 15.49 -9.92
C GLU A 33 10.47 16.77 -9.08
N SER A 34 9.52 17.64 -9.44
CA SER A 34 9.23 18.88 -8.69
C SER A 34 8.42 18.64 -7.40
N GLU A 35 7.73 17.51 -7.31
CA GLU A 35 6.83 17.18 -6.22
C GLU A 35 7.43 16.19 -5.22
N LEU A 36 8.60 15.61 -5.52
CA LEU A 36 9.29 14.69 -4.62
C LEU A 36 9.90 15.43 -3.43
N GLU A 37 9.81 14.81 -2.27
CA GLU A 37 10.54 15.20 -1.07
C GLU A 37 12.02 14.81 -1.14
N ASP A 38 12.80 15.42 -0.26
CA ASP A 38 14.18 15.04 -0.04
C ASP A 38 14.30 13.60 0.49
N GLN A 39 15.33 12.88 0.04
CA GLN A 39 15.54 11.47 0.39
C GLN A 39 15.66 11.24 1.89
N ASP A 40 16.28 12.16 2.62
CA ASP A 40 16.44 12.07 4.07
C ASP A 40 15.08 12.17 4.80
N SER A 41 14.20 13.05 4.31
CA SER A 41 12.83 13.20 4.82
C SER A 41 12.01 11.92 4.61
N VAL A 42 12.10 11.32 3.42
CA VAL A 42 11.41 10.05 3.09
C VAL A 42 11.94 8.92 3.97
N TYR A 43 13.27 8.83 4.17
CA TYR A 43 13.88 7.83 5.04
C TYR A 43 13.40 7.93 6.48
N GLU A 44 13.40 9.14 7.06
CA GLU A 44 12.92 9.35 8.44
C GLU A 44 11.43 9.05 8.60
N GLU A 45 10.62 9.33 7.59
CA GLU A 45 9.19 8.98 7.62
C GLU A 45 8.96 7.47 7.60
N ILE A 46 9.64 6.75 6.70
CA ILE A 46 9.60 5.28 6.66
C ILE A 46 10.05 4.71 7.99
N LYS A 47 11.15 5.20 8.55
CA LYS A 47 11.70 4.74 9.83
C LYS A 47 10.76 4.95 11.02
N LYS A 48 10.01 6.07 11.02
CA LYS A 48 8.95 6.32 12.02
C LYS A 48 7.78 5.34 11.88
N GLY A 49 7.39 5.03 10.65
CA GLY A 49 6.29 4.10 10.35
C GLY A 49 6.56 2.64 10.74
N ILE A 50 7.85 2.23 10.87
CA ILE A 50 8.22 0.85 11.19
C ILE A 50 7.93 0.50 12.66
N ILE A 51 7.90 1.48 13.56
CA ILE A 51 7.89 1.23 15.00
C ILE A 51 6.47 0.89 15.49
N PHE A 52 6.27 -0.36 15.89
CA PHE A 52 5.08 -0.85 16.56
C PHE A 52 5.21 -0.78 18.07
N LYS A 53 5.01 0.41 18.64
CA LYS A 53 4.97 0.65 20.10
C LYS A 53 3.81 1.56 20.46
N GLY A 54 3.26 1.38 21.65
CA GLY A 54 2.23 2.23 22.20
C GLY A 54 1.01 2.37 21.26
N THR A 55 0.76 3.56 20.76
CA THR A 55 -0.42 3.91 19.97
C THR A 55 -0.60 3.03 18.73
N ASN A 56 0.47 2.78 17.97
CA ASN A 56 0.38 1.97 16.75
C ASN A 56 -0.04 0.51 17.03
N LEU A 57 0.39 -0.05 18.17
CA LEU A 57 -0.03 -1.38 18.57
C LEU A 57 -1.53 -1.43 18.91
N TRP A 58 -2.02 -0.46 19.67
CA TRP A 58 -3.45 -0.39 19.99
C TRP A 58 -4.32 -0.15 18.76
N ILE A 59 -3.89 0.73 17.84
CA ILE A 59 -4.58 0.94 16.56
C ILE A 59 -4.64 -0.36 15.76
N LEU A 60 -3.55 -1.13 15.71
CA LEU A 60 -3.53 -2.43 15.03
C LEU A 60 -4.52 -3.41 15.66
N ILE A 61 -4.52 -3.55 17.00
CA ILE A 61 -5.44 -4.46 17.70
C ILE A 61 -6.90 -4.09 17.41
N PHE A 62 -7.26 -2.81 17.51
CA PHE A 62 -8.62 -2.36 17.20
C PHE A 62 -8.98 -2.57 15.73
N ALA A 63 -8.06 -2.28 14.81
CA ALA A 63 -8.27 -2.52 13.37
C ALA A 63 -8.53 -4.01 13.09
N ILE A 64 -7.77 -4.93 13.71
CA ILE A 64 -7.95 -6.37 13.56
C ILE A 64 -9.29 -6.83 14.14
N ILE A 65 -9.69 -6.31 15.29
CA ILE A 65 -11.01 -6.63 15.88
C ILE A 65 -12.13 -6.15 14.94
N VAL A 66 -12.06 -4.90 14.42
CA VAL A 66 -13.06 -4.38 13.47
C VAL A 66 -13.09 -5.21 12.18
N ALA A 67 -11.93 -5.62 11.65
CA ALA A 67 -11.86 -6.50 10.48
C ALA A 67 -12.48 -7.88 10.76
N SER A 68 -12.22 -8.46 11.93
CA SER A 68 -12.77 -9.75 12.35
C SER A 68 -14.30 -9.66 12.52
N VAL A 69 -14.81 -8.58 13.07
CA VAL A 69 -16.26 -8.27 13.09
C VAL A 69 -16.81 -8.17 11.67
N GLY A 70 -16.14 -7.45 10.78
CA GLY A 70 -16.53 -7.31 9.38
C GLY A 70 -16.59 -8.63 8.64
N LEU A 71 -15.60 -9.51 8.84
CA LEU A 71 -15.60 -10.88 8.30
C LEU A 71 -16.76 -11.71 8.86
N ASN A 72 -17.02 -11.61 10.15
CA ASN A 72 -18.11 -12.34 10.80
C ASN A 72 -19.49 -11.88 10.34
N MET A 73 -19.66 -10.58 10.11
CA MET A 73 -20.89 -9.97 9.58
C MET A 73 -21.02 -10.05 8.05
N ASN A 74 -20.06 -10.62 7.35
CA ASN A 74 -19.99 -10.65 5.89
C ASN A 74 -20.07 -9.24 5.25
N SER A 75 -19.45 -8.24 5.89
CA SER A 75 -19.50 -6.83 5.48
C SER A 75 -18.18 -6.36 4.93
N THR A 76 -18.05 -6.34 3.59
CA THR A 76 -16.86 -5.85 2.88
C THR A 76 -16.54 -4.39 3.24
N ALA A 77 -17.55 -3.54 3.44
CA ALA A 77 -17.36 -2.15 3.78
C ALA A 77 -16.66 -1.95 5.14
N VAL A 78 -17.04 -2.74 6.15
CA VAL A 78 -16.40 -2.72 7.48
C VAL A 78 -14.95 -3.21 7.39
N ILE A 79 -14.70 -4.25 6.60
CA ILE A 79 -13.35 -4.79 6.37
C ILE A 79 -12.46 -3.72 5.73
N ILE A 80 -12.94 -3.03 4.69
CA ILE A 80 -12.21 -1.94 4.04
C ILE A 80 -11.93 -0.80 5.02
N GLY A 81 -12.91 -0.41 5.85
CA GLY A 81 -12.71 0.61 6.90
C GLY A 81 -11.61 0.22 7.89
N ALA A 82 -11.57 -1.03 8.31
CA ALA A 82 -10.53 -1.56 9.19
C ALA A 82 -9.13 -1.51 8.54
N MET A 83 -9.03 -1.84 7.25
CA MET A 83 -7.77 -1.77 6.49
C MET A 83 -7.22 -0.34 6.40
N LEU A 84 -8.10 0.66 6.28
CA LEU A 84 -7.71 2.07 6.20
C LEU A 84 -7.00 2.57 7.47
N ILE A 85 -7.38 2.07 8.62
CA ILE A 85 -6.79 2.47 9.91
C ILE A 85 -5.61 1.60 10.34
N SER A 86 -5.33 0.51 9.62
CA SER A 86 -4.27 -0.45 9.99
C SER A 86 -2.87 0.08 9.71
N PRO A 87 -1.96 0.09 10.71
CA PRO A 87 -0.59 0.56 10.54
C PRO A 87 0.37 -0.50 9.96
N LEU A 88 -0.12 -1.60 9.39
CA LEU A 88 0.72 -2.69 8.84
C LEU A 88 1.62 -2.24 7.68
N MET A 89 1.27 -1.15 6.99
CA MET A 89 2.03 -0.64 5.86
C MET A 89 3.44 -0.19 6.22
N GLY A 90 3.65 0.37 7.42
CA GLY A 90 4.94 0.92 7.83
C GLY A 90 6.10 -0.09 7.73
N PRO A 91 6.03 -1.24 8.40
CA PRO A 91 7.07 -2.27 8.30
C PRO A 91 7.28 -2.82 6.90
N ILE A 92 6.22 -2.93 6.07
CA ILE A 92 6.31 -3.44 4.69
C ILE A 92 7.08 -2.46 3.81
N ASN A 93 6.75 -1.17 3.89
CA ASN A 93 7.50 -0.12 3.18
C ASN A 93 8.95 -0.06 3.66
N GLY A 94 9.18 -0.24 4.97
CA GLY A 94 10.52 -0.32 5.53
C GLY A 94 11.33 -1.49 4.98
N MET A 95 10.74 -2.66 4.80
CA MET A 95 11.40 -3.80 4.15
C MET A 95 11.72 -3.51 2.68
N GLY A 96 10.75 -2.98 1.93
CA GLY A 96 10.94 -2.64 0.52
C GLY A 96 12.03 -1.59 0.31
N TYR A 97 12.00 -0.52 1.09
CA TYR A 97 12.99 0.55 1.03
C TYR A 97 14.39 0.08 1.40
N SER A 98 14.50 -0.73 2.46
CA SER A 98 15.78 -1.27 2.91
C SER A 98 16.44 -2.21 1.89
N ILE A 99 15.67 -2.96 1.13
CA ILE A 99 16.19 -3.78 0.01
C ILE A 99 16.71 -2.87 -1.10
N ALA A 100 15.97 -1.81 -1.44
CA ALA A 100 16.35 -0.88 -2.49
C ALA A 100 17.62 -0.06 -2.16
N THR A 101 17.83 0.24 -0.86
CA THR A 101 18.98 1.03 -0.38
C THR A 101 20.11 0.19 0.20
N TYR A 102 19.98 -1.14 0.20
CA TYR A 102 20.94 -2.09 0.83
C TYR A 102 21.16 -1.84 2.33
N ASP A 103 20.16 -1.31 3.05
CA ASP A 103 20.19 -1.07 4.49
C ASP A 103 19.74 -2.31 5.28
N PHE A 104 20.68 -3.19 5.60
CA PHE A 104 20.40 -4.43 6.34
C PHE A 104 19.93 -4.18 7.78
N GLU A 105 20.32 -3.09 8.42
CA GLU A 105 19.89 -2.76 9.77
C GLU A 105 18.39 -2.40 9.77
N LEU A 106 17.98 -1.55 8.84
CA LEU A 106 16.59 -1.17 8.63
C LEU A 106 15.74 -2.40 8.25
N PHE A 107 16.26 -3.28 7.40
CA PHE A 107 15.59 -4.53 7.01
C PHE A 107 15.30 -5.41 8.22
N LYS A 108 16.32 -5.69 9.04
CA LYS A 108 16.17 -6.51 10.25
C LYS A 108 15.16 -5.91 11.22
N LYS A 109 15.18 -4.58 11.39
CA LYS A 109 14.26 -3.87 12.27
C LYS A 109 12.83 -3.94 11.73
N SER A 110 12.62 -3.72 10.43
CA SER A 110 11.33 -3.78 9.76
C SER A 110 10.73 -5.18 9.85
N THR A 111 11.51 -6.23 9.54
CA THR A 111 11.09 -7.62 9.62
C THR A 111 10.71 -8.02 11.05
N LYS A 112 11.48 -7.61 12.04
CA LYS A 112 11.17 -7.88 13.45
C LYS A 112 9.85 -7.24 13.88
N ASN A 113 9.62 -5.97 13.53
CA ASN A 113 8.37 -5.28 13.85
C ASN A 113 7.18 -5.85 13.07
N PHE A 114 7.38 -6.25 11.82
CA PHE A 114 6.36 -6.93 11.02
C PHE A 114 5.96 -8.28 11.61
N ALA A 115 6.93 -9.11 12.02
CA ALA A 115 6.65 -10.38 12.68
C ALA A 115 5.88 -10.16 13.99
N PHE A 116 6.26 -9.16 14.78
CA PHE A 116 5.54 -8.78 15.99
C PHE A 116 4.10 -8.35 15.68
N ALA A 117 3.88 -7.55 14.64
CA ALA A 117 2.55 -7.13 14.21
C ALA A 117 1.69 -8.33 13.77
N ILE A 118 2.25 -9.30 13.03
CA ILE A 118 1.57 -10.55 12.66
C ILE A 118 1.12 -11.32 13.91
N ILE A 119 2.00 -11.53 14.85
CA ILE A 119 1.68 -12.28 16.08
C ILE A 119 0.57 -11.55 16.86
N ALA A 120 0.68 -10.23 17.04
CA ALA A 120 -0.34 -9.45 17.73
C ALA A 120 -1.70 -9.52 17.01
N SER A 121 -1.70 -9.49 15.66
CA SER A 121 -2.89 -9.61 14.84
C SER A 121 -3.55 -10.98 14.97
N LEU A 122 -2.76 -12.06 14.93
CA LEU A 122 -3.26 -13.42 15.10
C LEU A 122 -3.87 -13.62 16.47
N VAL A 123 -3.20 -13.16 17.53
CA VAL A 123 -3.72 -13.25 18.91
C VAL A 123 -5.03 -12.45 19.04
N ALA A 124 -5.09 -11.22 18.55
CA ALA A 124 -6.29 -10.40 18.63
C ALA A 124 -7.47 -11.02 17.84
N SER A 125 -7.21 -11.51 16.62
CA SER A 125 -8.24 -12.17 15.80
C SER A 125 -8.70 -13.49 16.40
N ALA A 126 -7.77 -14.36 16.82
CA ALA A 126 -8.11 -15.63 17.47
C ALA A 126 -8.92 -15.43 18.76
N THR A 127 -8.54 -14.43 19.58
CA THR A 127 -9.30 -14.08 20.78
C THR A 127 -10.73 -13.63 20.44
N TYR A 128 -10.89 -12.79 19.41
CA TYR A 128 -12.22 -12.37 18.98
C TYR A 128 -13.08 -13.55 18.53
N PHE A 129 -12.56 -14.41 17.66
CA PHE A 129 -13.32 -15.57 17.16
C PHE A 129 -13.61 -16.63 18.23
N ALA A 130 -12.69 -16.82 19.18
CA ALA A 130 -12.93 -17.70 20.32
C ALA A 130 -14.06 -17.20 21.24
N LEU A 131 -14.25 -15.88 21.34
CA LEU A 131 -15.33 -15.28 22.14
C LEU A 131 -16.63 -15.07 21.33
N SER A 132 -16.56 -15.13 20.00
CA SER A 132 -17.70 -14.90 19.13
C SER A 132 -18.65 -16.10 19.13
N PRO A 133 -19.96 -15.91 19.32
CA PRO A 133 -20.95 -16.98 19.25
C PRO A 133 -21.23 -17.49 17.83
N VAL A 134 -20.74 -16.75 16.81
CA VAL A 134 -20.94 -17.09 15.38
C VAL A 134 -19.74 -17.85 14.88
N SER A 135 -19.92 -19.15 14.64
CA SER A 135 -18.87 -20.08 14.20
C SER A 135 -18.98 -20.49 12.72
N THR A 136 -19.91 -19.91 11.96
CA THR A 136 -20.08 -20.25 10.55
C THR A 136 -19.14 -19.43 9.67
N ALA A 137 -18.36 -20.13 8.82
CA ALA A 137 -17.48 -19.47 7.85
C ALA A 137 -18.33 -18.81 6.75
N ASN A 138 -18.32 -17.49 6.70
CA ASN A 138 -19.03 -16.70 5.70
C ASN A 138 -18.23 -16.58 4.38
N SER A 139 -18.91 -16.16 3.30
CA SER A 139 -18.32 -16.05 1.97
C SER A 139 -17.10 -15.13 1.92
N GLU A 140 -17.11 -14.01 2.66
CA GLU A 140 -15.95 -13.07 2.76
C GLU A 140 -14.74 -13.76 3.41
N LEU A 141 -14.96 -14.62 4.40
CA LEU A 141 -13.89 -15.35 5.06
C LEU A 141 -13.30 -16.42 4.13
N LEU A 142 -14.16 -17.18 3.43
CA LEU A 142 -13.74 -18.19 2.46
C LEU A 142 -13.03 -17.60 1.25
N ALA A 143 -13.45 -16.42 0.77
CA ALA A 143 -12.80 -15.74 -0.35
C ALA A 143 -11.33 -15.37 -0.07
N ARG A 144 -10.92 -15.31 1.21
CA ARG A 144 -9.53 -14.97 1.61
C ARG A 144 -8.62 -16.19 1.78
N THR A 145 -9.16 -17.40 1.63
CA THR A 145 -8.38 -18.65 1.70
C THR A 145 -7.74 -19.03 0.35
N SER A 146 -8.15 -18.39 -0.75
CA SER A 146 -7.71 -18.71 -2.11
C SER A 146 -7.13 -17.47 -2.78
N PRO A 147 -5.84 -17.17 -2.58
CA PRO A 147 -5.20 -16.02 -3.20
C PRO A 147 -5.15 -16.18 -4.73
N THR A 148 -5.38 -15.09 -5.45
CA THR A 148 -5.42 -15.03 -6.91
C THR A 148 -4.31 -14.16 -7.47
N ILE A 149 -4.04 -14.27 -8.78
CA ILE A 149 -3.10 -13.38 -9.47
C ILE A 149 -3.54 -11.90 -9.39
N TYR A 150 -4.83 -11.65 -9.25
CA TYR A 150 -5.37 -10.30 -9.08
C TYR A 150 -4.93 -9.65 -7.77
N ASP A 151 -4.79 -10.43 -6.69
CA ASP A 151 -4.30 -9.94 -5.39
C ASP A 151 -2.84 -9.47 -5.52
N VAL A 152 -2.03 -10.17 -6.32
CA VAL A 152 -0.64 -9.78 -6.62
C VAL A 152 -0.61 -8.47 -7.42
N LEU A 153 -1.48 -8.32 -8.43
CA LEU A 153 -1.56 -7.08 -9.22
C LEU A 153 -2.03 -5.90 -8.37
N ILE A 154 -3.02 -6.11 -7.49
CA ILE A 154 -3.50 -5.08 -6.56
C ILE A 154 -2.37 -4.66 -5.61
N ALA A 155 -1.63 -5.63 -5.05
CA ALA A 155 -0.50 -5.34 -4.18
C ALA A 155 0.63 -4.59 -4.90
N LEU A 156 0.92 -4.94 -6.17
CA LEU A 156 1.94 -4.28 -6.98
C LEU A 156 1.57 -2.82 -7.25
N PHE A 157 0.41 -2.56 -7.85
CA PHE A 157 0.00 -1.20 -8.19
C PHE A 157 -0.29 -0.36 -6.94
N GLY A 158 -0.85 -0.97 -5.89
CA GLY A 158 -1.05 -0.32 -4.61
C GLY A 158 0.27 0.04 -3.92
N GLY A 159 1.28 -0.83 -4.02
CA GLY A 159 2.63 -0.55 -3.52
C GLY A 159 3.30 0.59 -4.27
N LEU A 160 3.17 0.63 -5.62
CA LEU A 160 3.67 1.74 -6.44
C LEU A 160 2.99 3.06 -6.08
N ALA A 161 1.67 3.07 -5.94
CA ALA A 161 0.94 4.25 -5.47
C ALA A 161 1.40 4.68 -4.07
N GLY A 162 1.68 3.70 -3.20
CA GLY A 162 2.15 3.92 -1.84
C GLY A 162 3.51 4.62 -1.78
N ILE A 163 4.48 4.17 -2.58
CA ILE A 163 5.81 4.77 -2.58
C ILE A 163 5.78 6.18 -3.17
N VAL A 164 4.99 6.42 -4.23
CA VAL A 164 4.80 7.76 -4.79
C VAL A 164 4.21 8.71 -3.74
N ALA A 165 3.19 8.25 -3.00
CA ALA A 165 2.56 9.08 -1.96
C ALA A 165 3.48 9.42 -0.79
N ILE A 166 4.30 8.46 -0.32
CA ILE A 166 5.28 8.71 0.76
C ILE A 166 6.38 9.64 0.30
N SER A 167 6.79 9.54 -0.97
CA SER A 167 7.84 10.36 -1.56
C SER A 167 7.36 11.77 -1.97
N SER A 168 6.05 12.04 -1.95
CA SER A 168 5.47 13.32 -2.36
C SER A 168 5.46 14.34 -1.21
N LYS A 169 5.72 15.62 -1.54
CA LYS A 169 5.53 16.76 -0.64
C LYS A 169 4.07 16.96 -0.22
N GLN A 170 3.13 16.52 -1.06
CA GLN A 170 1.70 16.62 -0.82
C GLN A 170 1.15 15.35 -0.15
N LYS A 171 1.38 15.19 1.14
CA LYS A 171 1.04 13.99 1.91
C LYS A 171 -0.47 13.79 2.18
N GLY A 172 -1.35 14.65 1.68
CA GLY A 172 -2.73 14.76 2.16
C GLY A 172 -3.77 13.85 1.50
N ASN A 173 -3.56 13.38 0.28
CA ASN A 173 -4.66 12.85 -0.53
C ASN A 173 -4.60 11.36 -0.90
N VAL A 174 -3.50 10.67 -0.63
CA VAL A 174 -3.39 9.26 -0.97
C VAL A 174 -3.22 8.47 0.31
N ILE A 175 -4.18 7.59 0.59
CA ILE A 175 -4.08 6.61 1.68
C ILE A 175 -3.53 5.31 1.06
N PRO A 176 -2.21 5.20 0.89
CA PRO A 176 -1.58 4.07 0.18
C PRO A 176 -1.70 2.76 0.95
N GLY A 177 -2.01 2.86 2.25
CA GLY A 177 -2.18 1.71 3.13
C GLY A 177 -3.29 0.76 2.72
N VAL A 178 -4.28 1.25 1.96
CA VAL A 178 -5.46 0.45 1.60
C VAL A 178 -5.07 -0.76 0.76
N ALA A 179 -4.29 -0.56 -0.29
CA ALA A 179 -3.99 -1.63 -1.24
C ALA A 179 -3.07 -2.72 -0.65
N ILE A 180 -2.07 -2.33 0.16
CA ILE A 180 -1.19 -3.29 0.85
C ILE A 180 -1.94 -3.97 1.99
N ALA A 181 -2.75 -3.23 2.75
CA ALA A 181 -3.56 -3.80 3.82
C ALA A 181 -4.65 -4.75 3.29
N THR A 182 -5.20 -4.51 2.08
CA THR A 182 -6.16 -5.44 1.44
C THR A 182 -5.56 -6.81 1.18
N ALA A 183 -4.27 -6.90 0.88
CA ALA A 183 -3.59 -8.16 0.61
C ALA A 183 -3.26 -8.95 1.89
N LEU A 184 -3.03 -8.30 3.03
CA LEU A 184 -2.48 -8.96 4.23
C LEU A 184 -3.45 -9.06 5.41
N MET A 185 -4.24 -8.01 5.68
CA MET A 185 -5.06 -7.97 6.89
C MET A 185 -6.18 -9.01 6.92
N PRO A 186 -7.00 -9.22 5.87
CA PRO A 186 -8.03 -10.24 5.89
C PRO A 186 -7.49 -11.67 5.99
N PRO A 187 -6.42 -12.08 5.28
CA PRO A 187 -5.78 -13.37 5.49
C PRO A 187 -5.30 -13.60 6.92
N LEU A 188 -4.76 -12.58 7.58
CA LEU A 188 -4.37 -12.69 9.01
C LEU A 188 -5.58 -12.93 9.91
N CYS A 189 -6.69 -12.23 9.67
CA CYS A 189 -7.92 -12.43 10.41
C CYS A 189 -8.52 -13.82 10.14
N THR A 190 -8.48 -14.30 8.89
CA THR A 190 -8.92 -15.65 8.51
C THR A 190 -8.05 -16.72 9.15
N ALA A 191 -6.73 -16.52 9.21
CA ALA A 191 -5.82 -17.42 9.93
C ALA A 191 -6.14 -17.45 11.44
N GLY A 192 -6.46 -16.29 12.04
CA GLY A 192 -6.92 -16.20 13.43
C GLY A 192 -8.23 -16.96 13.66
N TYR A 193 -9.18 -16.92 12.71
CA TYR A 193 -10.39 -17.75 12.75
C TYR A 193 -10.04 -19.24 12.74
N GLY A 194 -9.17 -19.69 11.82
CA GLY A 194 -8.74 -21.09 11.77
C GLY A 194 -8.06 -21.56 13.06
N LEU A 195 -7.28 -20.69 13.71
CA LEU A 195 -6.67 -21.00 15.01
C LEU A 195 -7.69 -21.11 16.16
N ALA A 196 -8.81 -20.40 16.07
CA ALA A 196 -9.84 -20.39 17.09
C ALA A 196 -10.85 -21.54 16.95
N THR A 197 -11.09 -21.99 15.71
CA THR A 197 -12.11 -23.02 15.40
C THR A 197 -11.54 -24.42 15.17
N GLY A 198 -10.20 -24.58 15.04
CA GLY A 198 -9.49 -25.86 14.87
C GLY A 198 -9.43 -26.24 13.41
#